data_5653b47d5fc84a3581cdcfaf7ae5c5c4
#
_entry.id   5653b47d5fc84a3581cdcfaf7ae5c5c4
#
_cell.length_a   1.000
_cell.length_b   1.000
_cell.length_c   1.000
_cell.angle_alpha   90.00
_cell.angle_beta   90.00
_cell.angle_gamma   90.00
#
_symmetry.space_group_name_H-M   'P 1'
#
loop_
_entity.id
_entity.type
_entity.pdbx_description
1 polymer ?
#
loop_
_entity_poly.entity_id
_entity_poly.type
_entity_poly.pdbx_seq_one_letter_code
_entity_poly.pdbx_strand_id
1 'polypeptide(L)'
;MTFERLIDIDAGDGSPRQITRRAALASGGAGVLGAVAAMQTTRGASAHQATPVAEAEGALAADLQLALTDIVLSVMGDANLPGAIVSVSIPGHGAWSIATGLGDVTNATPIHLDDHFRIASVTKTFVATVALQLVDEGKLSLDDTLGQYVEGIPNGDEITLRQILGMTAGIYNFIYDPVVSVDYDQNPLLPFAPEQAIEIVRKHGQADFPPGEQFVYSDSNYILLGVIIEQVTGRTVAEEVTERIIVSLGLTNTNFPVGTSDIPQPFAHGYAATAPGAPLRDVTHSNPDVAWAAGAMISTLQDLHVWSNALVAGTLLSPETQAERLTFTDMITEPVAFGYGLGVMHIDGILGHSGGILGYGTWMMQDEATGITVVQMTNFGSTEGDPWRQLLILRLLDCVLPERGLSVLLQDFADAAATPTP
;
A
#
# COMPACT_ATOMS: atom_id res chain seq x y z
N MET A 1 -1.80 17.94 -7.26
CA MET A 1 -2.53 17.41 -6.10
C MET A 1 -1.94 16.02 -5.88
N THR A 2 -1.19 15.75 -4.81
CA THR A 2 -0.56 14.44 -4.58
C THR A 2 -1.65 13.41 -4.27
N PHE A 3 -1.45 12.15 -4.61
CA PHE A 3 -2.37 11.04 -4.29
C PHE A 3 -2.58 10.90 -2.78
N GLU A 4 -1.61 11.28 -1.95
CA GLU A 4 -1.78 11.48 -0.51
C GLU A 4 -2.72 12.66 -0.21
N ARG A 5 -2.73 13.71 -1.03
CA ARG A 5 -3.77 14.76 -0.97
C ARG A 5 -5.10 14.34 -1.60
N LEU A 6 -5.13 13.29 -2.43
CA LEU A 6 -6.37 12.64 -2.87
C LEU A 6 -6.92 11.70 -1.78
N ILE A 7 -6.05 11.17 -0.93
CA ILE A 7 -6.40 10.44 0.30
C ILE A 7 -6.61 11.42 1.47
N ASP A 8 -5.93 12.58 1.44
CA ASP A 8 -6.05 13.71 2.39
C ASP A 8 -7.12 14.75 1.98
N ILE A 9 -8.10 14.37 1.19
CA ILE A 9 -9.22 15.28 0.91
C ILE A 9 -9.97 15.53 2.20
N ASP A 10 -9.72 16.72 2.75
CA ASP A 10 -10.49 17.44 3.75
C ASP A 10 -10.17 17.27 5.24
N ALA A 11 -9.01 17.75 5.66
CA ALA A 11 -8.88 18.32 6.99
C ALA A 11 -8.98 19.86 6.96
N GLY A 12 -9.94 20.41 6.23
CA GLY A 12 -10.11 21.85 6.19
C GLY A 12 -11.29 22.33 5.36
N ASP A 13 -12.32 22.78 6.05
CA ASP A 13 -13.47 23.56 5.53
C ASP A 13 -14.47 22.74 4.65
N GLY A 14 -15.53 22.29 5.27
CA GLY A 14 -16.63 21.52 4.70
C GLY A 14 -17.39 22.17 3.54
N SER A 15 -16.82 22.24 2.33
CA SER A 15 -17.56 22.55 1.13
C SER A 15 -17.10 21.72 -0.07
N PRO A 16 -18.01 20.99 -0.75
CA PRO A 16 -17.65 20.18 -1.91
C PRO A 16 -17.35 21.09 -3.11
N ARG A 17 -16.10 21.09 -3.58
CA ARG A 17 -15.75 21.74 -4.85
C ARG A 17 -16.07 20.81 -6.01
N GLN A 18 -17.17 21.10 -6.70
CA GLN A 18 -17.49 20.52 -8.01
C GLN A 18 -16.39 20.88 -9.02
N ILE A 19 -15.70 19.88 -9.53
CA ILE A 19 -14.79 20.03 -10.67
C ILE A 19 -15.64 20.07 -11.94
N THR A 20 -15.76 21.26 -12.54
CA THR A 20 -16.49 21.46 -13.79
C THR A 20 -15.67 20.96 -14.98
N ARG A 21 -16.33 20.16 -15.82
CA ARG A 21 -15.85 19.64 -17.11
C ARG A 21 -15.39 20.75 -18.05
N ARG A 22 -14.20 20.67 -18.63
CA ARG A 22 -13.91 21.18 -19.98
C ARG A 22 -12.96 20.30 -20.75
N ALA A 23 -13.56 19.68 -21.76
CA ALA A 23 -13.09 19.40 -23.11
C ALA A 23 -11.80 18.61 -23.33
N ALA A 24 -11.99 17.36 -23.68
CA ALA A 24 -11.09 16.57 -24.52
C ALA A 24 -11.28 16.96 -26.00
N LEU A 25 -10.21 16.94 -26.78
CA LEU A 25 -10.21 16.48 -28.20
C LEU A 25 -8.79 16.31 -28.77
N ALA A 26 -8.60 15.09 -29.28
CA ALA A 26 -7.89 14.66 -30.49
C ALA A 26 -6.35 14.67 -30.49
N SER A 27 -5.67 13.63 -30.78
CA SER A 27 -5.57 12.71 -31.90
C SER A 27 -4.36 11.80 -31.71
N GLY A 28 -4.42 10.51 -31.82
CA GLY A 28 -4.29 9.79 -33.08
C GLY A 28 -2.95 9.05 -33.15
N GLY A 29 -2.94 7.72 -33.07
CA GLY A 29 -1.79 6.87 -33.41
C GLY A 29 -2.15 5.39 -33.37
N ALA A 30 -2.15 4.76 -34.53
CA ALA A 30 -2.57 3.41 -34.87
C ALA A 30 -1.73 2.32 -34.15
N GLY A 31 -2.33 1.30 -33.56
CA GLY A 31 -2.72 0.03 -34.14
C GLY A 31 -1.67 -1.07 -34.09
N VAL A 32 -1.83 -2.03 -33.15
CA VAL A 32 -1.54 -3.45 -33.45
C VAL A 32 -2.62 -4.29 -32.79
N LEU A 33 -3.46 -4.93 -33.58
CA LEU A 33 -4.45 -5.92 -33.21
C LEU A 33 -3.77 -7.29 -33.06
N GLY A 34 -3.85 -7.89 -31.87
CA GLY A 34 -3.54 -9.30 -31.64
C GLY A 34 -4.74 -9.99 -30.98
N ALA A 35 -5.31 -10.97 -31.67
CA ALA A 35 -6.52 -11.69 -31.30
C ALA A 35 -6.38 -12.48 -29.99
N VAL A 36 -7.33 -12.31 -29.07
CA VAL A 36 -7.53 -13.19 -27.90
C VAL A 36 -8.79 -14.04 -28.16
N ALA A 37 -8.60 -15.34 -28.25
CA ALA A 37 -9.69 -16.31 -28.37
C ALA A 37 -10.28 -16.61 -26.99
N ALA A 38 -11.59 -16.47 -26.85
CA ALA A 38 -12.34 -16.82 -25.66
C ALA A 38 -12.41 -18.34 -25.46
N MET A 39 -12.02 -18.84 -24.29
CA MET A 39 -12.35 -20.18 -23.79
C MET A 39 -13.22 -20.07 -22.55
N GLN A 40 -14.47 -20.52 -22.69
CA GLN A 40 -15.35 -20.78 -21.55
C GLN A 40 -14.96 -22.09 -20.90
N THR A 41 -14.71 -22.12 -19.60
CA THR A 41 -14.56 -23.36 -18.83
C THR A 41 -15.57 -23.43 -17.69
N THR A 42 -16.19 -24.59 -17.60
CA THR A 42 -17.19 -24.99 -16.62
C THR A 42 -16.58 -25.18 -15.22
N ARG A 43 -17.25 -24.66 -14.21
CA ARG A 43 -16.87 -24.77 -12.79
C ARG A 43 -17.11 -26.19 -12.26
N GLY A 44 -16.03 -26.82 -11.77
CA GLY A 44 -16.06 -27.96 -10.85
C GLY A 44 -15.35 -27.55 -9.57
N ALA A 45 -16.02 -27.68 -8.43
CA ALA A 45 -15.44 -27.42 -7.12
C ALA A 45 -14.36 -28.47 -6.80
N SER A 46 -13.12 -28.05 -6.65
CA SER A 46 -12.02 -28.86 -6.10
C SER A 46 -11.26 -28.02 -5.08
N ALA A 47 -10.98 -28.65 -3.92
CA ALA A 47 -10.12 -28.08 -2.90
C ALA A 47 -8.80 -27.58 -3.50
N HIS A 48 -8.53 -26.29 -3.43
CA HIS A 48 -7.32 -25.68 -3.97
C HIS A 48 -6.16 -25.99 -3.02
N GLN A 49 -5.31 -26.94 -3.42
CA GLN A 49 -3.92 -26.91 -2.99
C GLN A 49 -3.29 -25.68 -3.64
N ALA A 50 -2.62 -24.85 -2.82
CA ALA A 50 -1.83 -23.71 -3.32
C ALA A 50 -0.85 -24.22 -4.39
N THR A 51 -1.13 -23.86 -5.64
CA THR A 51 -0.19 -24.10 -6.73
C THR A 51 0.98 -23.14 -6.51
N PRO A 52 2.23 -23.60 -6.51
CA PRO A 52 3.38 -22.69 -6.50
C PRO A 52 3.20 -21.73 -7.66
N VAL A 53 3.31 -20.43 -7.39
CA VAL A 53 3.33 -19.40 -8.44
C VAL A 53 4.41 -19.80 -9.40
N ALA A 54 4.05 -20.09 -10.65
CA ALA A 54 5.02 -20.31 -11.69
C ALA A 54 5.90 -19.06 -11.75
N GLU A 55 7.19 -19.19 -11.40
CA GLU A 55 8.18 -18.18 -11.70
C GLU A 55 7.99 -17.83 -13.18
N ALA A 56 7.89 -16.53 -13.49
CA ALA A 56 7.75 -16.09 -14.88
C ALA A 56 8.98 -16.61 -15.63
N GLU A 57 8.83 -17.71 -16.39
CA GLU A 57 9.93 -18.32 -17.11
C GLU A 57 10.38 -17.36 -18.22
N GLY A 58 11.57 -16.76 -18.04
CA GLY A 58 12.22 -15.92 -19.04
C GLY A 58 12.33 -14.45 -18.68
N ALA A 59 13.05 -13.73 -19.52
CA ALA A 59 13.18 -12.28 -19.45
C ALA A 59 12.14 -11.62 -20.36
N LEU A 60 11.63 -10.45 -19.95
CA LEU A 60 10.78 -9.63 -20.82
C LEU A 60 11.49 -9.25 -22.13
N ALA A 61 10.75 -8.87 -23.15
CA ALA A 61 11.31 -8.38 -24.40
C ALA A 61 12.28 -7.20 -24.18
N ALA A 62 13.39 -7.17 -24.90
CA ALA A 62 14.49 -6.23 -24.64
C ALA A 62 14.09 -4.76 -24.76
N ASP A 63 13.19 -4.43 -25.68
CA ASP A 63 12.63 -3.09 -25.86
C ASP A 63 11.78 -2.65 -24.66
N LEU A 64 10.99 -3.56 -24.08
CA LEU A 64 10.23 -3.29 -22.87
C LEU A 64 11.16 -3.11 -21.65
N GLN A 65 12.20 -3.97 -21.52
CA GLN A 65 13.19 -3.80 -20.46
C GLN A 65 13.88 -2.43 -20.52
N LEU A 66 14.22 -1.96 -21.73
CA LEU A 66 14.81 -0.64 -21.93
C LEU A 66 13.83 0.47 -21.52
N ALA A 67 12.57 0.38 -21.94
CA ALA A 67 11.54 1.37 -21.59
C ALA A 67 11.33 1.45 -20.06
N LEU A 68 11.22 0.30 -19.39
CA LEU A 68 11.08 0.25 -17.92
C LEU A 68 12.31 0.82 -17.20
N THR A 69 13.52 0.51 -17.71
CA THR A 69 14.78 1.05 -17.18
C THR A 69 14.82 2.57 -17.31
N ASP A 70 14.47 3.11 -18.47
CA ASP A 70 14.46 4.55 -18.72
C ASP A 70 13.46 5.29 -17.82
N ILE A 71 12.27 4.69 -17.57
CA ILE A 71 11.28 5.21 -16.63
C ILE A 71 11.89 5.33 -15.22
N VAL A 72 12.49 4.25 -14.72
CA VAL A 72 13.06 4.22 -13.38
C VAL A 72 14.18 5.26 -13.24
N LEU A 73 15.14 5.27 -14.18
CA LEU A 73 16.29 6.18 -14.13
C LEU A 73 15.88 7.65 -14.27
N SER A 74 14.88 7.95 -15.11
CA SER A 74 14.36 9.30 -15.27
C SER A 74 13.75 9.81 -13.95
N VAL A 75 12.83 9.05 -13.35
CA VAL A 75 12.16 9.47 -12.11
C VAL A 75 13.15 9.59 -10.96
N MET A 76 14.07 8.63 -10.82
CA MET A 76 15.11 8.72 -9.78
C MET A 76 15.99 9.94 -9.92
N GLY A 77 16.40 10.27 -11.15
CA GLY A 77 17.20 11.45 -11.44
C GLY A 77 16.46 12.76 -11.12
N ASP A 78 15.21 12.86 -11.55
CA ASP A 78 14.38 14.05 -11.34
C ASP A 78 14.08 14.27 -9.84
N ALA A 79 13.86 13.19 -9.09
CA ALA A 79 13.54 13.22 -7.65
C ALA A 79 14.76 13.20 -6.74
N ASN A 80 15.97 12.96 -7.29
CA ASN A 80 17.20 12.75 -6.53
C ASN A 80 17.06 11.67 -5.43
N LEU A 81 16.40 10.55 -5.77
CA LEU A 81 16.21 9.43 -4.85
C LEU A 81 17.52 8.69 -4.61
N PRO A 82 17.83 8.28 -3.36
CA PRO A 82 19.07 7.56 -3.05
C PRO A 82 19.16 6.22 -3.76
N GLY A 83 18.10 5.42 -3.70
CA GLY A 83 18.04 4.10 -4.30
C GLY A 83 16.61 3.61 -4.52
N ALA A 84 16.46 2.72 -5.48
CA ALA A 84 15.20 2.03 -5.77
C ALA A 84 15.46 0.59 -6.23
N ILE A 85 14.53 -0.30 -5.88
CA ILE A 85 14.38 -1.61 -6.50
C ILE A 85 12.99 -1.71 -7.09
N VAL A 86 12.91 -2.21 -8.32
CA VAL A 86 11.65 -2.32 -9.07
C VAL A 86 11.63 -3.67 -9.77
N SER A 87 10.45 -4.28 -9.86
CA SER A 87 10.23 -5.43 -10.71
C SER A 87 8.88 -5.39 -11.39
N VAL A 88 8.83 -5.99 -12.57
CA VAL A 88 7.64 -6.23 -13.37
C VAL A 88 7.62 -7.71 -13.73
N SER A 89 6.50 -8.38 -13.48
CA SER A 89 6.24 -9.76 -13.90
C SER A 89 5.02 -9.80 -14.79
N ILE A 90 5.15 -10.40 -15.98
CA ILE A 90 4.07 -10.56 -16.96
C ILE A 90 3.88 -12.08 -17.18
N PRO A 91 2.76 -12.67 -16.75
CA PRO A 91 2.50 -14.10 -16.90
C PRO A 91 2.67 -14.57 -18.35
N GLY A 92 3.44 -15.64 -18.54
CA GLY A 92 3.75 -16.20 -19.86
C GLY A 92 4.73 -15.41 -20.73
N HIS A 93 5.22 -14.25 -20.26
CA HIS A 93 6.17 -13.39 -21.01
C HIS A 93 7.50 -13.17 -20.27
N GLY A 94 7.55 -13.48 -18.97
CA GLY A 94 8.75 -13.34 -18.17
C GLY A 94 8.72 -12.22 -17.14
N ALA A 95 9.87 -11.93 -16.55
CA ALA A 95 10.03 -10.88 -15.55
C ALA A 95 11.26 -10.01 -15.87
N TRP A 96 11.25 -8.82 -15.27
CA TRP A 96 12.37 -7.88 -15.28
C TRP A 96 12.47 -7.26 -13.89
N SER A 97 13.72 -7.00 -13.46
CA SER A 97 13.99 -6.31 -12.19
C SER A 97 15.20 -5.42 -12.33
N ILE A 98 15.22 -4.33 -11.58
CA ILE A 98 16.37 -3.43 -11.48
C ILE A 98 16.58 -3.04 -10.01
N ALA A 99 17.85 -2.99 -9.60
CA ALA A 99 18.32 -2.29 -8.42
C ALA A 99 19.22 -1.15 -8.88
N THR A 100 18.94 0.08 -8.48
CA THR A 100 19.68 1.26 -8.94
C THR A 100 19.84 2.29 -7.84
N GLY A 101 20.99 2.97 -7.79
CA GLY A 101 21.36 3.90 -6.73
C GLY A 101 22.07 3.24 -5.56
N LEU A 102 21.98 3.86 -4.38
CA LEU A 102 22.72 3.48 -3.17
C LEU A 102 21.78 2.94 -2.10
N GLY A 103 22.11 1.77 -1.56
CA GLY A 103 21.53 1.22 -0.34
C GLY A 103 22.08 1.88 0.91
N ASP A 104 23.37 2.27 0.88
CA ASP A 104 24.01 3.08 1.93
C ASP A 104 24.73 4.25 1.30
N VAL A 105 24.15 5.45 1.49
CA VAL A 105 24.72 6.71 0.94
C VAL A 105 26.05 7.07 1.61
N THR A 106 26.19 6.79 2.90
CA THR A 106 27.39 7.14 3.68
C THR A 106 28.62 6.34 3.21
N ASN A 107 28.43 5.05 2.97
CA ASN A 107 29.50 4.15 2.54
C ASN A 107 29.54 3.94 1.02
N ALA A 108 28.68 4.62 0.27
CA ALA A 108 28.49 4.48 -1.17
C ALA A 108 28.25 3.01 -1.60
N THR A 109 27.52 2.25 -0.77
CA THR A 109 27.20 0.85 -1.05
C THR A 109 26.01 0.80 -2.01
N PRO A 110 26.10 0.09 -3.14
CA PRO A 110 24.96 -0.09 -4.03
C PRO A 110 23.77 -0.76 -3.34
N ILE A 111 22.57 -0.46 -3.80
CA ILE A 111 21.35 -1.17 -3.42
C ILE A 111 21.28 -2.51 -4.15
N HIS A 112 20.69 -3.55 -3.53
CA HIS A 112 20.57 -4.89 -4.08
C HIS A 112 19.12 -5.36 -4.11
N LEU A 113 18.79 -6.28 -5.04
CA LEU A 113 17.41 -6.80 -5.23
C LEU A 113 16.91 -7.61 -4.03
N ASP A 114 17.79 -8.15 -3.22
CA ASP A 114 17.51 -8.94 -2.02
C ASP A 114 17.52 -8.11 -0.73
N ASP A 115 17.72 -6.80 -0.81
CA ASP A 115 17.68 -5.93 0.36
C ASP A 115 16.27 -5.91 0.98
N HIS A 116 16.24 -5.98 2.31
CA HIS A 116 15.01 -5.77 3.09
C HIS A 116 14.65 -4.30 3.19
N PHE A 117 13.33 -4.04 3.18
CA PHE A 117 12.75 -2.71 3.32
C PHE A 117 11.60 -2.74 4.33
N ARG A 118 11.34 -1.63 4.99
CA ARG A 118 10.05 -1.40 5.64
C ARG A 118 9.00 -1.20 4.57
N ILE A 119 7.91 -1.97 4.64
CA ILE A 119 6.84 -1.94 3.62
C ILE A 119 5.67 -1.05 4.00
N ALA A 120 5.76 -0.40 5.16
CA ALA A 120 4.77 0.57 5.62
C ALA A 120 3.33 0.04 5.49
N SER A 121 2.42 0.84 4.95
CA SER A 121 0.98 0.51 4.87
C SER A 121 0.64 -0.73 4.03
N VAL A 122 1.56 -1.31 3.27
CA VAL A 122 1.36 -2.66 2.69
C VAL A 122 1.09 -3.68 3.80
N THR A 123 1.55 -3.44 5.05
CA THR A 123 1.19 -4.20 6.26
C THR A 123 -0.31 -4.37 6.44
N LYS A 124 -1.11 -3.36 6.06
CA LYS A 124 -2.57 -3.41 6.20
C LYS A 124 -3.19 -4.56 5.43
N THR A 125 -2.62 -4.92 4.28
CA THR A 125 -3.12 -6.05 3.50
C THR A 125 -2.97 -7.39 4.25
N PHE A 126 -1.89 -7.54 5.02
CA PHE A 126 -1.65 -8.71 5.87
C PHE A 126 -2.60 -8.73 7.06
N VAL A 127 -2.70 -7.64 7.78
CA VAL A 127 -3.56 -7.53 8.97
C VAL A 127 -5.04 -7.69 8.60
N ALA A 128 -5.49 -7.07 7.50
CA ALA A 128 -6.84 -7.29 6.97
C ALA A 128 -7.09 -8.76 6.61
N THR A 129 -6.10 -9.45 6.04
CA THR A 129 -6.25 -10.88 5.70
C THR A 129 -6.44 -11.71 6.96
N VAL A 130 -5.70 -11.45 8.03
CA VAL A 130 -5.91 -12.13 9.32
C VAL A 130 -7.33 -11.88 9.85
N ALA A 131 -7.80 -10.64 9.85
CA ALA A 131 -9.15 -10.31 10.30
C ALA A 131 -10.22 -11.03 9.45
N LEU A 132 -10.05 -11.07 8.14
CA LEU A 132 -10.96 -11.75 7.22
C LEU A 132 -10.92 -13.29 7.37
N GLN A 133 -9.77 -13.87 7.71
CA GLN A 133 -9.69 -15.29 8.09
C GLN A 133 -10.46 -15.57 9.40
N LEU A 134 -10.40 -14.64 10.36
CA LEU A 134 -11.21 -14.78 11.59
C LEU A 134 -12.71 -14.65 11.30
N VAL A 135 -13.10 -13.90 10.27
CA VAL A 135 -14.49 -13.90 9.76
C VAL A 135 -14.85 -15.26 9.14
N ASP A 136 -13.99 -15.84 8.30
CA ASP A 136 -14.21 -17.20 7.75
C ASP A 136 -14.32 -18.26 8.84
N GLU A 137 -13.60 -18.10 9.94
CA GLU A 137 -13.64 -18.98 11.12
C GLU A 137 -14.88 -18.73 12.01
N GLY A 138 -15.68 -17.70 11.74
CA GLY A 138 -16.82 -17.30 12.56
C GLY A 138 -16.45 -16.74 13.94
N LYS A 139 -15.20 -16.29 14.10
CA LYS A 139 -14.71 -15.64 15.32
C LYS A 139 -14.94 -14.12 15.33
N LEU A 140 -15.08 -13.53 14.15
CA LEU A 140 -15.47 -12.15 13.91
C LEU A 140 -16.61 -12.10 12.90
N SER A 141 -17.38 -11.02 12.91
CA SER A 141 -18.32 -10.66 11.86
C SER A 141 -17.95 -9.28 11.31
N LEU A 142 -18.07 -9.09 10.01
CA LEU A 142 -17.90 -7.75 9.41
C LEU A 142 -18.93 -6.73 9.96
N ASP A 143 -20.03 -7.20 10.51
CA ASP A 143 -21.09 -6.38 11.11
C ASP A 143 -20.93 -6.20 12.63
N ASP A 144 -19.93 -6.81 13.27
CA ASP A 144 -19.60 -6.54 14.67
C ASP A 144 -19.22 -5.08 14.85
N THR A 145 -19.68 -4.47 15.93
CA THR A 145 -19.36 -3.08 16.22
C THR A 145 -18.07 -2.94 17.03
N LEU A 146 -17.31 -1.88 16.76
CA LEU A 146 -16.05 -1.57 17.46
C LEU A 146 -16.22 -1.53 18.96
N GLY A 147 -17.35 -0.98 19.46
CA GLY A 147 -17.64 -0.87 20.90
C GLY A 147 -17.73 -2.20 21.63
N GLN A 148 -17.93 -3.32 20.93
CA GLN A 148 -17.87 -4.67 21.54
C GLN A 148 -16.46 -5.06 21.97
N TYR A 149 -15.43 -4.43 21.38
CA TYR A 149 -14.02 -4.78 21.60
C TYR A 149 -13.23 -3.66 22.25
N VAL A 150 -13.45 -2.40 21.84
CA VAL A 150 -12.68 -1.25 22.30
C VAL A 150 -13.61 -0.14 22.76
N GLU A 151 -13.64 0.10 24.07
CA GLU A 151 -14.49 1.12 24.66
C GLU A 151 -13.96 2.55 24.44
N GLY A 152 -14.87 3.53 24.45
CA GLY A 152 -14.53 4.95 24.51
C GLY A 152 -14.08 5.59 23.20
N ILE A 153 -14.23 4.89 22.08
CA ILE A 153 -14.03 5.46 20.74
C ILE A 153 -15.32 6.19 20.31
N PRO A 154 -15.24 7.43 19.80
CA PRO A 154 -16.41 8.13 19.29
C PRO A 154 -17.16 7.29 18.25
N ASN A 155 -18.47 7.19 18.36
CA ASN A 155 -19.36 6.35 17.53
C ASN A 155 -19.02 4.84 17.55
N GLY A 156 -18.22 4.35 18.52
CA GLY A 156 -17.77 2.95 18.53
C GLY A 156 -18.90 1.92 18.50
N ASP A 157 -20.05 2.22 19.07
CA ASP A 157 -21.24 1.33 19.06
C ASP A 157 -21.95 1.27 17.69
N GLU A 158 -21.61 2.19 16.76
CA GLU A 158 -22.18 2.26 15.41
C GLU A 158 -21.17 1.84 14.33
N ILE A 159 -19.86 2.00 14.61
CA ILE A 159 -18.78 1.67 13.67
C ILE A 159 -18.66 0.16 13.57
N THR A 160 -18.79 -0.39 12.35
CA THR A 160 -18.60 -1.82 12.08
C THR A 160 -17.16 -2.17 11.70
N LEU A 161 -16.77 -3.45 11.84
CA LEU A 161 -15.46 -3.93 11.37
C LEU A 161 -15.29 -3.76 9.85
N ARG A 162 -16.39 -3.86 9.09
CA ARG A 162 -16.42 -3.55 7.65
C ARG A 162 -15.96 -2.10 7.39
N GLN A 163 -16.46 -1.16 8.16
CA GLN A 163 -16.11 0.27 8.01
C GLN A 163 -14.68 0.55 8.44
N ILE A 164 -14.17 -0.15 9.46
CA ILE A 164 -12.75 -0.09 9.87
C ILE A 164 -11.85 -0.58 8.75
N LEU A 165 -12.10 -1.78 8.23
CA LEU A 165 -11.34 -2.39 7.14
C LEU A 165 -11.39 -1.55 5.85
N GLY A 166 -12.54 -0.94 5.56
CA GLY A 166 -12.83 -0.17 4.36
C GLY A 166 -12.57 1.33 4.48
N MET A 167 -11.97 1.82 5.58
CA MET A 167 -11.63 3.25 5.77
C MET A 167 -12.83 4.20 5.74
N THR A 168 -14.03 3.73 6.13
CA THR A 168 -15.26 4.54 6.20
C THR A 168 -15.77 4.72 7.63
N ALA A 169 -14.93 4.51 8.61
CA ALA A 169 -15.31 4.55 10.03
C ALA A 169 -15.43 5.97 10.62
N GLY A 170 -14.84 6.99 10.01
CA GLY A 170 -14.83 8.36 10.56
C GLY A 170 -13.94 8.53 11.79
N ILE A 171 -12.97 7.63 11.99
CA ILE A 171 -12.06 7.68 13.14
C ILE A 171 -10.90 8.63 12.85
N TYR A 172 -10.70 9.61 13.76
CA TYR A 172 -9.57 10.53 13.70
C TYR A 172 -8.23 9.78 13.50
N ASN A 173 -7.42 10.26 12.57
CA ASN A 173 -6.12 9.64 12.32
C ASN A 173 -5.08 10.15 13.33
N PHE A 174 -4.65 9.27 14.24
CA PHE A 174 -3.73 9.60 15.32
C PHE A 174 -2.38 10.14 14.83
N ILE A 175 -1.95 9.84 13.60
CA ILE A 175 -0.68 10.32 13.07
C ILE A 175 -0.64 11.85 12.91
N TYR A 176 -1.79 12.52 12.83
CA TYR A 176 -1.87 13.98 12.75
C TYR A 176 -1.78 14.67 14.12
N ASP A 177 -1.84 13.92 15.23
CA ASP A 177 -1.62 14.49 16.54
C ASP A 177 -0.16 15.00 16.64
N PRO A 178 0.09 16.22 17.17
CA PRO A 178 1.43 16.79 17.28
C PRO A 178 2.44 15.90 18.02
N VAL A 179 1.99 15.10 18.98
CA VAL A 179 2.85 14.12 19.69
C VAL A 179 3.41 13.06 18.72
N VAL A 180 2.72 12.79 17.62
CA VAL A 180 3.17 11.83 16.61
C VAL A 180 3.83 12.56 15.44
N SER A 181 3.12 13.51 14.82
CA SER A 181 3.57 14.16 13.58
C SER A 181 4.82 15.01 13.74
N VAL A 182 5.04 15.60 14.93
CA VAL A 182 6.19 16.46 15.21
C VAL A 182 7.25 15.72 16.01
N ASP A 183 6.87 15.10 17.14
CA ASP A 183 7.84 14.51 18.06
C ASP A 183 8.52 13.28 17.43
N TYR A 184 7.79 12.46 16.68
CA TYR A 184 8.36 11.30 15.99
C TYR A 184 9.30 11.70 14.85
N ASP A 185 8.99 12.74 14.06
CA ASP A 185 9.90 13.22 13.01
C ASP A 185 11.21 13.77 13.61
N GLN A 186 11.12 14.46 14.75
CA GLN A 186 12.29 15.00 15.44
C GLN A 186 13.09 13.93 16.18
N ASN A 187 12.44 12.91 16.73
CA ASN A 187 13.05 11.79 17.42
C ASN A 187 12.42 10.45 17.00
N PRO A 188 12.84 9.89 15.86
CA PRO A 188 12.23 8.69 15.30
C PRO A 188 12.46 7.41 16.12
N LEU A 189 13.19 7.48 17.23
CA LEU A 189 13.39 6.38 18.20
C LEU A 189 12.46 6.47 19.41
N LEU A 190 11.55 7.44 19.46
CA LEU A 190 10.60 7.55 20.57
C LEU A 190 9.83 6.23 20.76
N PRO A 191 9.76 5.69 21.98
CA PRO A 191 8.89 4.58 22.28
C PRO A 191 7.43 4.95 22.01
N PHE A 192 6.71 4.07 21.36
CA PHE A 192 5.29 4.22 21.10
C PHE A 192 4.59 2.88 21.26
N ALA A 193 3.42 2.88 21.87
CA ALA A 193 2.60 1.69 22.05
C ALA A 193 1.22 1.91 21.39
N PRO A 194 0.55 0.86 20.89
CA PRO A 194 -0.77 0.97 20.27
C PRO A 194 -1.81 1.67 21.15
N GLU A 195 -1.72 1.49 22.46
CA GLU A 195 -2.60 2.13 23.45
C GLU A 195 -2.48 3.66 23.43
N GLN A 196 -1.31 4.21 23.09
CA GLN A 196 -1.12 5.66 22.97
C GLN A 196 -1.89 6.21 21.76
N ALA A 197 -1.91 5.49 20.62
CA ALA A 197 -2.73 5.87 19.48
C ALA A 197 -4.23 5.85 19.82
N ILE A 198 -4.69 4.81 20.50
CA ILE A 198 -6.07 4.70 20.97
C ILE A 198 -6.43 5.84 21.93
N GLU A 199 -5.52 6.18 22.84
CA GLU A 199 -5.75 7.28 23.79
C GLU A 199 -5.79 8.64 23.09
N ILE A 200 -5.01 8.85 22.03
CA ILE A 200 -5.09 10.05 21.18
C ILE A 200 -6.48 10.14 20.55
N VAL A 201 -6.98 9.05 19.94
CA VAL A 201 -8.34 9.02 19.36
C VAL A 201 -9.42 9.30 20.41
N ARG A 202 -9.33 8.71 21.61
CA ARG A 202 -10.25 8.98 22.71
C ARG A 202 -10.22 10.43 23.16
N LYS A 203 -9.04 11.04 23.28
CA LYS A 203 -8.86 12.44 23.67
C LYS A 203 -9.35 13.42 22.62
N HIS A 204 -9.23 13.08 21.34
CA HIS A 204 -9.81 13.86 20.27
C HIS A 204 -11.33 14.01 20.48
N GLY A 205 -12.01 12.97 20.95
CA GLY A 205 -13.34 13.00 21.55
C GLY A 205 -14.50 13.18 20.58
N GLN A 206 -14.24 13.24 19.27
CA GLN A 206 -15.25 13.34 18.22
C GLN A 206 -14.84 12.52 16.99
N ALA A 207 -15.81 12.09 16.21
CA ALA A 207 -15.58 11.50 14.91
C ALA A 207 -15.40 12.60 13.86
N ASP A 208 -14.61 12.32 12.82
CA ASP A 208 -14.41 13.27 11.71
C ASP A 208 -15.68 13.38 10.85
N PHE A 209 -16.46 12.28 10.76
CA PHE A 209 -17.76 12.20 10.07
C PHE A 209 -18.55 10.97 10.59
N PRO A 210 -19.89 10.90 10.35
CA PRO A 210 -20.68 9.72 10.69
C PRO A 210 -20.22 8.45 9.99
N PRO A 211 -20.19 7.28 10.69
CA PRO A 211 -19.74 6.02 10.10
C PRO A 211 -20.46 5.66 8.80
N GLY A 212 -19.68 5.34 7.76
CA GLY A 212 -20.19 4.93 6.44
C GLY A 212 -20.50 6.07 5.46
N GLU A 213 -20.43 7.34 5.88
CA GLU A 213 -20.78 8.46 4.98
C GLU A 213 -19.68 8.85 4.01
N GLN A 214 -18.41 8.68 4.40
CA GLN A 214 -17.28 9.11 3.60
C GLN A 214 -16.14 8.09 3.69
N PHE A 215 -15.25 8.11 2.70
CA PHE A 215 -13.96 7.48 2.77
C PHE A 215 -12.91 8.50 3.25
N VAL A 216 -12.22 8.18 4.34
CA VAL A 216 -11.01 8.90 4.78
C VAL A 216 -10.01 7.90 5.32
N TYR A 217 -8.82 7.90 4.72
CA TYR A 217 -7.76 7.00 5.15
C TYR A 217 -7.29 7.34 6.56
N SER A 218 -7.31 6.35 7.45
CA SER A 218 -6.89 6.53 8.85
C SER A 218 -6.13 5.31 9.35
N ASP A 219 -4.89 5.51 9.79
CA ASP A 219 -4.08 4.47 10.40
C ASP A 219 -4.68 3.97 11.72
N SER A 220 -5.44 4.82 12.43
CA SER A 220 -6.16 4.45 13.65
C SER A 220 -7.05 3.23 13.45
N ASN A 221 -7.66 3.07 12.27
CA ASN A 221 -8.48 1.91 11.95
C ASN A 221 -7.70 0.60 12.13
N TYR A 222 -6.47 0.55 11.64
CA TYR A 222 -5.65 -0.67 11.68
C TYR A 222 -4.95 -0.89 13.01
N ILE A 223 -4.68 0.18 13.79
CA ILE A 223 -4.29 0.04 15.19
C ILE A 223 -5.42 -0.64 15.97
N LEU A 224 -6.66 -0.15 15.83
CA LEU A 224 -7.83 -0.75 16.49
C LEU A 224 -8.06 -2.19 16.01
N LEU A 225 -7.94 -2.46 14.71
CA LEU A 225 -8.07 -3.80 14.16
C LEU A 225 -7.03 -4.77 14.74
N GLY A 226 -5.78 -4.33 14.90
CA GLY A 226 -4.73 -5.12 15.54
C GLY A 226 -5.10 -5.51 16.97
N VAL A 227 -5.58 -4.56 17.76
CA VAL A 227 -6.05 -4.82 19.15
C VAL A 227 -7.23 -5.81 19.16
N ILE A 228 -8.19 -5.69 18.23
CA ILE A 228 -9.31 -6.62 18.11
C ILE A 228 -8.82 -8.04 17.80
N ILE A 229 -7.88 -8.18 16.86
CA ILE A 229 -7.27 -9.48 16.52
C ILE A 229 -6.64 -10.10 17.77
N GLU A 230 -5.84 -9.34 18.53
CA GLU A 230 -5.19 -9.84 19.75
C GLU A 230 -6.20 -10.25 20.83
N GLN A 231 -7.26 -9.47 21.01
CA GLN A 231 -8.30 -9.78 21.97
C GLN A 231 -9.06 -11.06 21.61
N VAL A 232 -9.38 -11.27 20.35
CA VAL A 232 -10.17 -12.43 19.87
C VAL A 232 -9.33 -13.70 19.83
N THR A 233 -8.06 -13.60 19.50
CA THR A 233 -7.17 -14.76 19.37
C THR A 233 -6.41 -15.11 20.65
N GLY A 234 -6.19 -14.13 21.53
CA GLY A 234 -5.30 -14.25 22.68
C GLY A 234 -3.81 -14.31 22.33
N ARG A 235 -3.46 -13.96 21.09
CA ARG A 235 -2.10 -13.95 20.53
C ARG A 235 -1.80 -12.57 19.96
N THR A 236 -0.53 -12.23 19.84
CA THR A 236 -0.14 -10.98 19.20
C THR A 236 -0.48 -10.94 17.72
N VAL A 237 -0.78 -9.77 17.15
CA VAL A 237 -1.03 -9.62 15.71
C VAL A 237 0.19 -10.08 14.89
N ALA A 238 1.39 -9.89 15.40
CA ALA A 238 2.63 -10.37 14.78
C ALA A 238 2.68 -11.91 14.68
N GLU A 239 2.27 -12.63 15.74
CA GLU A 239 2.19 -14.09 15.72
C GLU A 239 1.11 -14.58 14.75
N GLU A 240 -0.05 -13.93 14.72
CA GLU A 240 -1.14 -14.29 13.81
C GLU A 240 -0.75 -14.08 12.35
N VAL A 241 -0.16 -12.93 12.00
CA VAL A 241 0.37 -12.66 10.65
C VAL A 241 1.45 -13.68 10.28
N THR A 242 2.37 -13.97 11.20
CA THR A 242 3.47 -14.89 10.95
C THR A 242 2.96 -16.30 10.64
N GLU A 243 2.09 -16.85 11.47
CA GLU A 243 1.64 -18.23 11.33
C GLU A 243 0.66 -18.39 10.15
N ARG A 244 -0.29 -17.47 10.03
CA ARG A 244 -1.38 -17.57 9.06
C ARG A 244 -0.96 -17.21 7.64
N ILE A 245 0.01 -16.32 7.49
CA ILE A 245 0.39 -15.79 6.17
C ILE A 245 1.84 -16.11 5.85
N ILE A 246 2.78 -15.62 6.66
CA ILE A 246 4.23 -15.70 6.35
C ILE A 246 4.66 -17.15 6.21
N VAL A 247 4.37 -17.99 7.21
CA VAL A 247 4.71 -19.43 7.19
C VAL A 247 3.92 -20.16 6.12
N SER A 248 2.63 -19.87 5.99
CA SER A 248 1.74 -20.57 5.04
C SER A 248 2.14 -20.35 3.58
N LEU A 249 2.68 -19.18 3.25
CA LEU A 249 3.13 -18.83 1.89
C LEU A 249 4.66 -18.96 1.70
N GLY A 250 5.41 -19.28 2.75
CA GLY A 250 6.87 -19.41 2.68
C GLY A 250 7.59 -18.07 2.47
N LEU A 251 7.08 -16.98 3.01
CA LEU A 251 7.66 -15.63 2.90
C LEU A 251 8.85 -15.49 3.86
N THR A 252 9.97 -16.11 3.51
CA THR A 252 11.11 -16.28 4.43
C THR A 252 11.87 -15.00 4.75
N ASN A 253 11.66 -13.94 3.98
CA ASN A 253 12.29 -12.63 4.15
C ASN A 253 11.27 -11.55 4.56
N THR A 254 10.10 -11.97 5.06
CA THR A 254 9.07 -11.09 5.57
C THR A 254 8.90 -11.30 7.07
N ASN A 255 8.85 -10.21 7.82
CA ASN A 255 8.63 -10.27 9.27
C ASN A 255 7.83 -9.09 9.79
N PHE A 256 7.20 -9.28 10.92
CA PHE A 256 6.52 -8.25 11.68
C PHE A 256 7.37 -7.95 12.92
N PRO A 257 8.20 -6.87 12.92
CA PRO A 257 9.05 -6.53 14.06
C PRO A 257 8.19 -6.04 15.23
N VAL A 258 8.60 -6.42 16.45
CA VAL A 258 7.95 -5.98 17.70
C VAL A 258 9.04 -5.55 18.67
N GLY A 259 8.96 -4.30 19.16
CA GLY A 259 9.89 -3.76 20.15
C GLY A 259 11.34 -3.64 19.66
N THR A 260 11.56 -3.63 18.35
CA THR A 260 12.88 -3.47 17.75
C THR A 260 12.80 -2.62 16.48
N SER A 261 13.81 -1.79 16.26
CA SER A 261 14.01 -1.05 15.03
C SER A 261 14.97 -1.73 14.05
N ASP A 262 15.47 -2.93 14.37
CA ASP A 262 16.39 -3.67 13.53
C ASP A 262 15.72 -4.17 12.24
N ILE A 263 16.50 -4.16 11.17
CA ILE A 263 16.11 -4.70 9.86
C ILE A 263 17.03 -5.88 9.57
N PRO A 264 16.51 -7.06 9.15
CA PRO A 264 17.33 -8.21 8.77
C PRO A 264 18.29 -7.89 7.63
N GLN A 265 19.51 -8.48 7.68
CA GLN A 265 20.50 -8.36 6.61
C GLN A 265 20.16 -9.29 5.43
N PRO A 266 20.46 -8.87 4.16
CA PRO A 266 20.88 -7.52 3.76
C PRO A 266 19.72 -6.53 3.78
N PHE A 267 19.99 -5.23 3.96
CA PHE A 267 18.96 -4.21 3.91
C PHE A 267 19.48 -2.90 3.30
N ALA A 268 18.59 -2.13 2.69
CA ALA A 268 18.85 -0.75 2.30
C ALA A 268 18.62 0.19 3.49
N HIS A 269 19.54 1.15 3.72
CA HIS A 269 19.35 2.24 4.67
C HIS A 269 18.22 3.16 4.22
N GLY A 270 17.37 3.57 5.14
CA GLY A 270 16.25 4.49 4.89
C GLY A 270 16.64 5.95 5.07
N TYR A 271 16.25 6.80 4.15
CA TYR A 271 16.60 8.22 4.15
C TYR A 271 15.38 9.12 4.12
N ALA A 272 15.48 10.26 4.81
CA ALA A 272 14.48 11.32 4.77
C ALA A 272 15.16 12.68 4.57
N ALA A 273 14.42 13.65 4.04
CA ALA A 273 14.84 15.03 3.93
C ALA A 273 13.72 15.93 4.45
N THR A 274 14.08 17.06 5.06
CA THR A 274 13.12 18.02 5.63
C THR A 274 12.50 18.95 4.57
N ALA A 275 13.06 18.97 3.36
CA ALA A 275 12.55 19.69 2.20
C ALA A 275 13.24 19.16 0.93
N PRO A 276 12.70 19.40 -0.27
CA PRO A 276 13.37 19.10 -1.53
C PRO A 276 14.76 19.74 -1.59
N GLY A 277 15.80 18.93 -1.85
CA GLY A 277 17.19 19.38 -1.92
C GLY A 277 17.89 19.57 -0.57
N ALA A 278 17.22 19.34 0.55
CA ALA A 278 17.86 19.32 1.86
C ALA A 278 18.77 18.08 2.02
N PRO A 279 19.77 18.13 2.92
CA PRO A 279 20.61 16.97 3.21
C PRO A 279 19.79 15.76 3.67
N LEU A 280 20.16 14.58 3.19
CA LEU A 280 19.57 13.32 3.64
C LEU A 280 19.93 13.04 5.09
N ARG A 281 18.93 12.63 5.87
CA ARG A 281 19.08 12.04 7.22
C ARG A 281 18.94 10.53 7.07
N ASP A 282 19.85 9.77 7.66
CA ASP A 282 19.66 8.34 7.84
C ASP A 282 18.64 8.11 8.99
N VAL A 283 17.54 7.47 8.64
CA VAL A 283 16.42 7.16 9.55
C VAL A 283 16.10 5.66 9.58
N THR A 284 17.05 4.85 9.15
CA THR A 284 16.94 3.39 9.03
C THR A 284 16.31 2.73 10.26
N HIS A 285 16.79 3.13 11.44
CA HIS A 285 16.38 2.57 12.72
C HIS A 285 15.23 3.33 13.39
N SER A 286 14.40 4.04 12.61
CA SER A 286 13.15 4.62 13.15
C SER A 286 12.28 3.54 13.80
N ASN A 287 11.60 3.89 14.91
CA ASN A 287 10.77 2.94 15.63
C ASN A 287 9.51 2.55 14.82
N PRO A 288 9.36 1.29 14.39
CA PRO A 288 8.20 0.86 13.62
C PRO A 288 6.92 0.72 14.46
N ASP A 289 7.04 0.68 15.80
CA ASP A 289 5.89 0.46 16.68
C ASP A 289 4.87 1.61 16.61
N VAL A 290 5.28 2.80 16.16
CA VAL A 290 4.36 3.92 15.89
C VAL A 290 3.33 3.54 14.82
N ALA A 291 3.72 2.76 13.82
CA ALA A 291 2.83 2.28 12.76
C ALA A 291 2.21 0.91 13.09
N TRP A 292 2.89 0.08 13.86
CA TRP A 292 2.47 -1.24 14.32
C TRP A 292 1.60 -2.00 13.30
N ALA A 293 0.35 -2.38 13.65
CA ALA A 293 -0.58 -3.09 12.76
C ALA A 293 -0.97 -2.30 11.49
N ALA A 294 -0.72 -0.99 11.46
CA ALA A 294 -0.94 -0.15 10.31
C ALA A 294 0.26 -0.07 9.35
N GLY A 295 1.51 -0.47 9.79
CA GLY A 295 2.64 -0.22 8.91
C GLY A 295 4.03 -0.72 9.34
N ALA A 296 4.16 -1.63 10.32
CA ALA A 296 5.48 -1.98 10.88
C ALA A 296 6.27 -3.01 10.08
N MET A 297 5.65 -3.78 9.18
CA MET A 297 6.28 -4.95 8.56
C MET A 297 7.49 -4.60 7.68
N ILE A 298 8.35 -5.59 7.56
CA ILE A 298 9.54 -5.60 6.70
C ILE A 298 9.39 -6.75 5.70
N SER A 299 9.81 -6.53 4.46
CA SER A 299 9.79 -7.56 3.41
C SER A 299 10.86 -7.29 2.36
N THR A 300 10.92 -8.16 1.36
CA THR A 300 11.75 -8.05 0.16
C THR A 300 10.89 -8.02 -1.10
N LEU A 301 11.51 -7.63 -2.20
CA LEU A 301 10.88 -7.61 -3.51
C LEU A 301 10.24 -8.97 -3.88
N GLN A 302 10.98 -10.06 -3.64
CA GLN A 302 10.56 -11.43 -3.96
C GLN A 302 9.32 -11.84 -3.14
N ASP A 303 9.35 -11.62 -1.82
CA ASP A 303 8.22 -12.00 -0.96
C ASP A 303 6.97 -11.18 -1.27
N LEU A 304 7.12 -9.91 -1.64
CA LEU A 304 5.99 -9.07 -2.05
C LEU A 304 5.34 -9.54 -3.37
N HIS A 305 6.10 -10.13 -4.30
CA HIS A 305 5.50 -10.77 -5.48
C HIS A 305 4.64 -11.98 -5.11
N VAL A 306 5.15 -12.84 -4.23
CA VAL A 306 4.38 -14.00 -3.72
C VAL A 306 3.12 -13.53 -3.01
N TRP A 307 3.26 -12.50 -2.16
CA TRP A 307 2.14 -11.93 -1.42
C TRP A 307 1.10 -11.27 -2.34
N SER A 308 1.52 -10.48 -3.33
CA SER A 308 0.61 -9.85 -4.30
C SER A 308 -0.27 -10.89 -5.00
N ASN A 309 0.33 -11.96 -5.50
CA ASN A 309 -0.40 -13.05 -6.14
C ASN A 309 -1.41 -13.71 -5.19
N ALA A 310 -1.00 -14.00 -3.95
CA ALA A 310 -1.89 -14.62 -2.97
C ALA A 310 -3.04 -13.69 -2.56
N LEU A 311 -2.77 -12.40 -2.40
CA LEU A 311 -3.75 -11.37 -2.04
C LEU A 311 -4.84 -11.23 -3.10
N VAL A 312 -4.44 -11.07 -4.38
CA VAL A 312 -5.37 -10.85 -5.49
C VAL A 312 -6.15 -12.13 -5.81
N ALA A 313 -5.50 -13.28 -5.80
CA ALA A 313 -6.17 -14.57 -5.99
C ALA A 313 -7.07 -14.98 -4.83
N GLY A 314 -6.98 -14.32 -3.67
CA GLY A 314 -7.74 -14.71 -2.47
C GLY A 314 -7.34 -16.07 -1.90
N THR A 315 -6.09 -16.49 -2.09
CA THR A 315 -5.62 -17.85 -1.76
C THR A 315 -5.87 -18.25 -0.29
N LEU A 316 -5.87 -17.27 0.61
CA LEU A 316 -5.98 -17.48 2.06
C LEU A 316 -7.38 -17.21 2.62
N LEU A 317 -8.37 -16.96 1.78
CA LEU A 317 -9.74 -16.65 2.19
C LEU A 317 -10.76 -17.56 1.48
N SER A 318 -11.95 -17.64 2.04
CA SER A 318 -13.08 -18.23 1.31
C SER A 318 -13.43 -17.35 0.09
N PRO A 319 -14.02 -17.91 -0.97
CA PRO A 319 -14.47 -17.12 -2.12
C PRO A 319 -15.46 -16.01 -1.73
N GLU A 320 -16.32 -16.27 -0.75
CA GLU A 320 -17.29 -15.32 -0.22
C GLU A 320 -16.60 -14.14 0.46
N THR A 321 -15.64 -14.39 1.33
CA THR A 321 -14.90 -13.35 2.04
C THR A 321 -13.95 -12.58 1.12
N GLN A 322 -13.37 -13.26 0.10
CA GLN A 322 -12.60 -12.56 -0.94
C GLN A 322 -13.51 -11.62 -1.77
N ALA A 323 -14.73 -12.01 -2.07
CA ALA A 323 -15.69 -11.14 -2.76
C ALA A 323 -16.05 -9.91 -1.90
N GLU A 324 -16.22 -10.09 -0.58
CA GLU A 324 -16.40 -8.98 0.36
C GLU A 324 -15.18 -8.04 0.38
N ARG A 325 -13.95 -8.60 0.41
CA ARG A 325 -12.71 -7.79 0.32
C ARG A 325 -12.69 -6.90 -0.90
N LEU A 326 -13.16 -7.40 -2.04
CA LEU A 326 -13.14 -6.70 -3.33
C LEU A 326 -14.42 -5.88 -3.58
N THR A 327 -15.23 -5.64 -2.56
CA THR A 327 -16.31 -4.66 -2.61
C THR A 327 -15.73 -3.28 -2.29
N PHE A 328 -15.58 -2.44 -3.32
CA PHE A 328 -14.88 -1.18 -3.20
C PHE A 328 -15.82 -0.01 -2.88
N THR A 329 -15.31 0.93 -2.08
CA THR A 329 -15.81 2.30 -2.01
C THR A 329 -14.98 3.14 -2.96
N ASP A 330 -15.56 3.53 -4.09
CA ASP A 330 -14.87 4.34 -5.07
C ASP A 330 -14.81 5.81 -4.62
N MET A 331 -13.61 6.36 -4.58
CA MET A 331 -13.35 7.77 -4.32
C MET A 331 -13.38 8.60 -5.60
N ILE A 332 -12.95 7.99 -6.70
CA ILE A 332 -12.94 8.55 -8.04
C ILE A 332 -13.50 7.47 -8.96
N THR A 333 -14.42 7.84 -9.83
CA THR A 333 -15.03 6.94 -10.81
C THR A 333 -14.59 7.22 -12.25
N GLU A 334 -14.14 8.43 -12.53
CA GLU A 334 -13.67 8.87 -13.85
C GLU A 334 -12.57 9.94 -13.70
N PRO A 335 -11.57 10.03 -14.58
CA PRO A 335 -11.39 9.22 -15.80
C PRO A 335 -10.83 7.80 -15.54
N VAL A 336 -10.24 7.54 -14.38
CA VAL A 336 -9.71 6.25 -13.94
C VAL A 336 -10.30 6.00 -12.55
N ALA A 337 -10.93 4.83 -12.37
CA ALA A 337 -11.52 4.48 -11.09
C ALA A 337 -10.42 4.27 -10.05
N PHE A 338 -10.62 4.85 -8.86
CA PHE A 338 -9.77 4.64 -7.69
C PHE A 338 -10.64 4.43 -6.46
N GLY A 339 -10.37 3.39 -5.70
CA GLY A 339 -11.15 3.06 -4.52
C GLY A 339 -10.43 2.15 -3.54
N TYR A 340 -11.13 1.80 -2.46
CA TYR A 340 -10.61 1.00 -1.37
C TYR A 340 -11.63 -0.06 -0.95
N GLY A 341 -11.17 -1.30 -0.87
CA GLY A 341 -11.93 -2.44 -0.34
C GLY A 341 -11.54 -2.75 1.10
N LEU A 342 -11.67 -4.00 1.53
CA LEU A 342 -11.30 -4.38 2.89
C LEU A 342 -9.79 -4.66 2.99
N GLY A 343 -9.00 -3.60 3.15
CA GLY A 343 -7.54 -3.64 3.26
C GLY A 343 -6.81 -3.76 1.93
N VAL A 344 -7.41 -3.35 0.84
CA VAL A 344 -6.81 -3.37 -0.49
C VAL A 344 -7.26 -2.14 -1.28
N MET A 345 -6.32 -1.50 -1.99
CA MET A 345 -6.60 -0.42 -2.94
C MET A 345 -6.86 -0.99 -4.33
N HIS A 346 -7.62 -0.26 -5.16
CA HIS A 346 -7.63 -0.50 -6.59
C HIS A 346 -7.42 0.79 -7.40
N ILE A 347 -6.80 0.64 -8.57
CA ILE A 347 -6.71 1.63 -9.64
C ILE A 347 -7.20 0.93 -10.90
N ASP A 348 -8.44 1.15 -11.29
CA ASP A 348 -9.08 0.56 -12.47
C ASP A 348 -8.90 -0.98 -12.58
N GLY A 349 -9.11 -1.71 -11.48
CA GLY A 349 -8.93 -3.19 -11.42
C GLY A 349 -7.50 -3.66 -11.22
N ILE A 350 -6.54 -2.75 -11.04
CA ILE A 350 -5.19 -3.05 -10.59
C ILE A 350 -5.21 -2.99 -9.06
N LEU A 351 -5.05 -4.12 -8.41
CA LEU A 351 -5.24 -4.30 -6.97
C LEU A 351 -3.91 -4.28 -6.22
N GLY A 352 -3.91 -3.81 -4.99
CA GLY A 352 -2.71 -3.84 -4.14
C GLY A 352 -2.74 -2.81 -3.04
N HIS A 353 -1.58 -2.28 -2.69
CA HIS A 353 -1.46 -1.21 -1.69
C HIS A 353 -0.17 -0.41 -1.86
N SER A 354 -0.23 0.87 -1.51
CA SER A 354 0.96 1.70 -1.32
C SER A 354 1.43 1.64 0.13
N GLY A 355 2.68 1.99 0.38
CA GLY A 355 3.23 2.13 1.71
C GLY A 355 4.21 3.29 1.80
N GLY A 356 4.07 4.15 2.79
CA GLY A 356 4.99 5.22 3.12
C GLY A 356 5.25 5.25 4.61
N ILE A 357 6.50 5.26 5.00
CA ILE A 357 6.99 5.46 6.37
C ILE A 357 8.30 6.23 6.29
N LEU A 358 8.69 6.85 7.39
CA LEU A 358 9.95 7.59 7.45
C LEU A 358 11.11 6.73 6.93
N GLY A 359 11.75 7.16 5.85
CA GLY A 359 12.87 6.49 5.20
C GLY A 359 12.53 5.49 4.09
N TYR A 360 11.28 5.07 3.92
CA TYR A 360 10.94 4.03 2.95
C TYR A 360 9.62 4.26 2.25
N GLY A 361 9.57 3.84 0.98
CA GLY A 361 8.37 3.85 0.17
C GLY A 361 8.19 2.55 -0.61
N THR A 362 6.96 2.01 -0.65
CA THR A 362 6.64 0.75 -1.33
C THR A 362 5.34 0.90 -2.11
N TRP A 363 5.29 0.30 -3.30
CA TRP A 363 4.07 -0.01 -4.03
C TRP A 363 4.09 -1.48 -4.43
N MET A 364 2.98 -2.15 -4.24
CA MET A 364 2.75 -3.53 -4.66
C MET A 364 1.39 -3.57 -5.34
N MET A 365 1.38 -3.74 -6.67
CA MET A 365 0.17 -3.68 -7.50
C MET A 365 0.14 -4.85 -8.48
N GLN A 366 -1.05 -5.44 -8.66
CA GLN A 366 -1.29 -6.50 -9.63
C GLN A 366 -2.60 -6.27 -10.36
N ASP A 367 -2.57 -6.34 -11.68
CA ASP A 367 -3.78 -6.33 -12.49
C ASP A 367 -4.53 -7.67 -12.35
N GLU A 368 -5.76 -7.61 -11.86
CA GLU A 368 -6.59 -8.80 -11.59
C GLU A 368 -6.87 -9.60 -12.86
N ALA A 369 -7.04 -8.91 -14.01
CA ALA A 369 -7.43 -9.56 -15.26
C ALA A 369 -6.27 -10.28 -15.93
N THR A 370 -5.06 -9.74 -15.89
CA THR A 370 -3.88 -10.27 -16.60
C THR A 370 -2.86 -10.94 -15.70
N GLY A 371 -2.90 -10.66 -14.39
CA GLY A 371 -1.89 -11.09 -13.43
C GLY A 371 -0.57 -10.33 -13.52
N ILE A 372 -0.49 -9.26 -14.32
CA ILE A 372 0.71 -8.42 -14.41
C ILE A 372 0.94 -7.78 -13.04
N THR A 373 2.13 -8.00 -12.49
CA THR A 373 2.50 -7.51 -11.15
C THR A 373 3.65 -6.53 -11.25
N VAL A 374 3.50 -5.40 -10.58
CA VAL A 374 4.55 -4.38 -10.43
C VAL A 374 4.80 -4.15 -8.93
N VAL A 375 6.05 -4.31 -8.53
CA VAL A 375 6.51 -3.98 -7.16
C VAL A 375 7.63 -2.95 -7.26
N GLN A 376 7.50 -1.90 -6.48
CA GLN A 376 8.47 -0.81 -6.38
C GLN A 376 8.79 -0.57 -4.91
N MET A 377 10.08 -0.47 -4.58
CA MET A 377 10.55 -0.12 -3.25
C MET A 377 11.65 0.94 -3.37
N THR A 378 11.54 2.00 -2.58
CA THR A 378 12.51 3.09 -2.52
C THR A 378 12.98 3.29 -1.09
N ASN A 379 14.25 3.61 -0.92
CA ASN A 379 14.83 3.88 0.39
C ASN A 379 14.82 5.39 0.72
N PHE A 380 13.73 6.03 0.34
CA PHE A 380 13.42 7.41 0.68
C PHE A 380 11.95 7.53 1.07
N GLY A 381 11.67 8.25 2.13
CA GLY A 381 10.31 8.57 2.55
C GLY A 381 10.33 9.81 3.44
N SER A 382 9.46 10.79 3.17
CA SER A 382 9.28 12.00 3.97
C SER A 382 7.90 12.03 4.62
N THR A 383 7.77 12.82 5.67
CA THR A 383 6.48 13.05 6.35
C THR A 383 5.52 13.94 5.55
N GLU A 384 6.04 14.67 4.55
CA GLU A 384 5.23 15.56 3.69
C GLU A 384 4.68 14.88 2.43
N GLY A 385 4.84 13.55 2.34
CA GLY A 385 4.49 12.79 1.16
C GLY A 385 5.59 12.74 0.09
N ASP A 386 5.46 11.80 -0.83
CA ASP A 386 6.44 11.56 -1.89
C ASP A 386 5.75 11.37 -3.25
N PRO A 387 5.51 12.46 -4.00
CA PRO A 387 4.84 12.41 -5.29
C PRO A 387 5.61 11.60 -6.34
N TRP A 388 6.94 11.51 -6.20
CA TRP A 388 7.78 10.77 -7.15
C TRP A 388 7.54 9.27 -7.11
N ARG A 389 7.23 8.75 -5.93
CA ARG A 389 6.89 7.35 -5.71
C ARG A 389 5.61 6.96 -6.47
N GLN A 390 4.62 7.85 -6.47
CA GLN A 390 3.37 7.69 -7.22
C GLN A 390 3.61 7.85 -8.73
N LEU A 391 4.40 8.85 -9.13
CA LEU A 391 4.74 9.06 -10.53
C LEU A 391 5.45 7.83 -11.12
N LEU A 392 6.37 7.22 -10.35
CA LEU A 392 7.10 6.04 -10.79
C LEU A 392 6.16 4.85 -11.01
N ILE A 393 5.32 4.51 -10.02
CA ILE A 393 4.40 3.37 -10.17
C ILE A 393 3.40 3.59 -11.30
N LEU A 394 2.84 4.78 -11.46
CA LEU A 394 1.90 5.09 -12.53
C LEU A 394 2.55 4.97 -13.92
N ARG A 395 3.79 5.47 -14.10
CA ARG A 395 4.51 5.31 -15.37
C ARG A 395 4.84 3.85 -15.68
N LEU A 396 5.20 3.07 -14.68
CA LEU A 396 5.46 1.64 -14.84
C LEU A 396 4.19 0.90 -15.24
N LEU A 397 3.08 1.14 -14.54
CA LEU A 397 1.78 0.54 -14.85
C LEU A 397 1.26 0.96 -16.24
N ASP A 398 1.34 2.24 -16.60
CA ASP A 398 0.94 2.72 -17.94
C ASP A 398 1.78 2.09 -19.05
N CYS A 399 3.07 1.84 -18.80
CA CYS A 399 3.95 1.18 -19.77
C CYS A 399 3.55 -0.28 -20.04
N VAL A 400 3.11 -1.02 -18.99
CA VAL A 400 2.79 -2.45 -19.11
C VAL A 400 1.30 -2.76 -19.24
N LEU A 401 0.43 -1.78 -18.99
CA LEU A 401 -1.04 -1.84 -19.06
C LEU A 401 -1.59 -0.59 -19.77
N PRO A 402 -1.15 -0.29 -21.01
CA PRO A 402 -1.54 0.95 -21.70
C PRO A 402 -3.05 1.04 -21.97
N GLU A 403 -3.76 -0.09 -22.00
CA GLU A 403 -5.21 -0.16 -22.17
C GLU A 403 -6.00 0.36 -20.96
N ARG A 404 -5.36 0.46 -19.79
CA ARG A 404 -5.97 1.03 -18.57
C ARG A 404 -6.05 2.57 -18.60
N GLY A 405 -5.37 3.22 -19.56
CA GLY A 405 -5.44 4.66 -19.76
C GLY A 405 -4.90 5.51 -18.60
N LEU A 406 -3.95 4.98 -17.83
CA LEU A 406 -3.36 5.64 -16.66
C LEU A 406 -2.59 6.92 -17.04
N SER A 407 -2.26 7.10 -18.30
CA SER A 407 -1.64 8.34 -18.85
C SER A 407 -2.41 9.63 -18.52
N VAL A 408 -3.72 9.53 -18.30
CA VAL A 408 -4.54 10.68 -17.87
C VAL A 408 -4.12 11.15 -16.47
N LEU A 409 -3.86 10.22 -15.55
CA LEU A 409 -3.37 10.54 -14.19
C LEU A 409 -1.97 11.16 -14.26
N LEU A 410 -1.13 10.73 -15.20
CA LEU A 410 0.22 11.29 -15.41
C LEU A 410 0.16 12.73 -15.87
N GLN A 411 -0.83 13.11 -16.68
CA GLN A 411 -1.04 14.49 -17.10
C GLN A 411 -1.40 15.39 -15.92
N ASP A 412 -2.30 14.95 -15.05
CA ASP A 412 -2.69 15.68 -13.84
C ASP A 412 -1.48 15.94 -12.91
N PHE A 413 -0.56 14.97 -12.81
CA PHE A 413 0.70 15.14 -12.07
C PHE A 413 1.60 16.20 -12.71
N ALA A 414 1.74 16.20 -14.03
CA ALA A 414 2.56 17.16 -14.75
C ALA A 414 2.00 18.58 -14.60
N ASP A 415 0.69 18.74 -14.70
CA ASP A 415 0.01 20.03 -14.55
C ASP A 415 0.08 20.55 -13.11
N ALA A 416 0.00 19.67 -12.10
CA ALA A 416 0.17 20.04 -10.69
C ALA A 416 1.61 20.49 -10.39
N ALA A 417 2.62 19.82 -10.95
CA ALA A 417 4.03 20.18 -10.80
C ALA A 417 4.39 21.48 -11.53
N ALA A 418 3.68 21.83 -12.61
CA ALA A 418 3.90 23.06 -13.39
C ALA A 418 3.24 24.29 -12.77
N THR A 419 2.37 24.13 -11.77
CA THR A 419 1.67 25.26 -11.13
C THR A 419 2.49 25.70 -9.90
N PRO A 420 3.10 26.91 -9.89
CA PRO A 420 3.80 27.40 -8.70
C PRO A 420 2.81 27.49 -7.54
N THR A 421 3.17 26.91 -6.40
CA THR A 421 2.44 27.10 -5.14
C THR A 421 2.48 28.60 -4.79
N PRO A 422 1.35 29.25 -4.47
CA PRO A 422 1.28 30.66 -4.16
C PRO A 422 2.01 31.05 -2.88
#